data_bfb088d4085be38c56e1aa169045bb48
#
_entry.id   bfb088d4085be38c56e1aa169045bb48
#
_cell.length_a   1.000
_cell.length_b   1.000
_cell.length_c   1.000
_cell.angle_alpha   90.00
_cell.angle_beta   90.00
_cell.angle_gamma   90.00
#
_symmetry.space_group_name_H-M   'P 1'
#
loop_
_entity.id
_entity.type
_entity.pdbx_description
1 polymer ?
#
loop_
_entity_poly.entity_id
_entity_poly.type
_entity_poly.pdbx_seq_one_letter_code
_entity_poly.pdbx_strand_id
1 'polypeptide(L)'
;AVPKRAHNANFDMMVLMNNDIKVEGLSFDTMVAAHLSGRRNWGLKELALECFGEEMTPIKNLIGTGKSQITMAEVSIEIASEYATADADFTERLHEMMQFELEQKNISKLFEDVEVPLIPILVTMQRNGLKLNEKLLDDMSITIGQQLDEIKSAMFELIGHEFNLNSPKQLSELLFSELNLPTTRKTKSGHSTDAQALEDLKVILDRGDSQDSDPRSYEVLNRILEHRELSKIKSTYIDAL
;
A
#
# COMPACT_ATOMS: atom_id res chain seq x y z
N ALA A 1 -30.39 10.38 -19.34
CA ALA A 1 -29.89 10.73 -18.00
C ALA A 1 -29.08 12.02 -18.08
N VAL A 2 -29.04 12.82 -17.03
CA VAL A 2 -28.16 14.00 -16.96
C VAL A 2 -26.72 13.53 -16.87
N PRO A 3 -25.79 14.04 -17.72
CA PRO A 3 -24.39 13.71 -17.62
C PRO A 3 -23.82 14.03 -16.24
N LYS A 4 -23.04 13.13 -15.69
CA LYS A 4 -22.41 13.27 -14.38
C LYS A 4 -20.90 13.27 -14.51
N ARG A 5 -20.26 14.16 -13.78
CA ARG A 5 -18.82 14.29 -13.69
C ARG A 5 -18.38 14.05 -12.26
N ALA A 6 -17.26 13.40 -12.09
CA ALA A 6 -16.74 13.08 -10.76
C ALA A 6 -15.21 13.14 -10.73
N HIS A 7 -14.67 13.09 -9.53
CA HIS A 7 -13.27 12.82 -9.28
C HIS A 7 -13.15 11.54 -8.48
N ASN A 8 -12.66 10.46 -9.08
CA ASN A 8 -12.68 9.10 -8.51
C ASN A 8 -14.11 8.56 -8.38
N ALA A 9 -14.86 8.59 -9.49
CA ALA A 9 -16.25 8.12 -9.57
C ALA A 9 -16.47 6.71 -9.02
N ASN A 10 -15.45 5.86 -9.05
CA ASN A 10 -15.50 4.52 -8.46
C ASN A 10 -15.90 4.57 -6.98
N PHE A 11 -15.30 5.49 -6.21
CA PHE A 11 -15.61 5.65 -4.78
C PHE A 11 -17.06 6.11 -4.56
N ASP A 12 -17.48 7.18 -5.24
CA ASP A 12 -18.83 7.75 -5.08
C ASP A 12 -19.90 6.76 -5.51
N MET A 13 -19.70 6.08 -6.63
CA MET A 13 -20.62 5.06 -7.12
C MET A 13 -20.73 3.88 -6.16
N MET A 14 -19.61 3.44 -5.55
CA MET A 14 -19.63 2.38 -4.55
C MET A 14 -20.42 2.77 -3.30
N VAL A 15 -20.18 3.98 -2.79
CA VAL A 15 -20.91 4.50 -1.60
C VAL A 15 -22.41 4.59 -1.89
N LEU A 16 -22.80 5.13 -3.04
CA LEU A 16 -24.20 5.27 -3.45
C LEU A 16 -24.85 3.92 -3.69
N MET A 17 -24.17 2.98 -4.35
CA MET A 17 -24.69 1.62 -4.57
C MET A 17 -24.88 0.85 -3.27
N ASN A 18 -24.03 1.05 -2.26
CA ASN A 18 -24.20 0.42 -0.95
C ASN A 18 -25.41 0.99 -0.16
N ASN A 19 -25.92 2.13 -0.61
CA ASN A 19 -27.16 2.73 -0.11
C ASN A 19 -28.34 2.57 -1.09
N ASP A 20 -28.28 1.58 -2.00
CA ASP A 20 -29.30 1.25 -2.99
C ASP A 20 -29.62 2.40 -3.98
N ILE A 21 -28.67 3.33 -4.16
CA ILE A 21 -28.76 4.44 -5.12
C ILE A 21 -27.97 4.09 -6.37
N LYS A 22 -28.65 3.86 -7.47
CA LYS A 22 -28.01 3.60 -8.77
C LYS A 22 -27.60 4.90 -9.45
N VAL A 23 -26.32 5.01 -9.81
CA VAL A 23 -25.78 6.12 -10.60
C VAL A 23 -25.77 5.76 -12.07
N GLU A 24 -26.40 6.59 -12.89
CA GLU A 24 -26.41 6.45 -14.36
C GLU A 24 -25.93 7.75 -15.01
N GLY A 25 -25.30 7.65 -16.18
CA GLY A 25 -24.87 8.80 -16.97
C GLY A 25 -23.53 9.38 -16.50
N LEU A 26 -22.66 8.58 -15.91
CA LEU A 26 -21.26 9.00 -15.73
C LEU A 26 -20.66 9.28 -17.10
N SER A 27 -20.15 10.48 -17.31
CA SER A 27 -19.59 10.95 -18.58
C SER A 27 -18.12 11.33 -18.47
N PHE A 28 -17.65 11.65 -17.27
CA PHE A 28 -16.28 12.09 -17.06
C PHE A 28 -15.78 11.78 -15.64
N ASP A 29 -14.52 11.37 -15.54
CA ASP A 29 -13.79 11.23 -14.28
C ASP A 29 -12.46 11.96 -14.41
N THR A 30 -12.28 13.02 -13.62
CA THR A 30 -11.09 13.87 -13.69
C THR A 30 -9.83 13.18 -13.19
N MET A 31 -9.94 12.20 -12.28
CA MET A 31 -8.80 11.41 -11.83
C MET A 31 -8.30 10.46 -12.92
N VAL A 32 -9.21 9.79 -13.63
CA VAL A 32 -8.89 8.93 -14.79
C VAL A 32 -8.32 9.78 -15.93
N ALA A 33 -8.91 10.93 -16.23
CA ALA A 33 -8.40 11.84 -17.24
C ALA A 33 -6.97 12.33 -16.93
N ALA A 34 -6.69 12.67 -15.66
CA ALA A 34 -5.37 13.07 -15.21
C ALA A 34 -4.33 11.96 -15.39
N HIS A 35 -4.70 10.73 -14.99
CA HIS A 35 -3.86 9.55 -15.18
C HIS A 35 -3.54 9.31 -16.66
N LEU A 36 -4.55 9.28 -17.49
CA LEU A 36 -4.43 9.05 -18.93
C LEU A 36 -3.63 10.14 -19.64
N SER A 37 -3.73 11.39 -19.15
CA SER A 37 -2.92 12.52 -19.62
C SER A 37 -1.46 12.46 -19.19
N GLY A 38 -1.04 11.48 -18.37
CA GLY A 38 0.33 11.29 -17.91
C GLY A 38 0.75 12.23 -16.77
N ARG A 39 -0.19 12.76 -16.01
CA ARG A 39 0.11 13.59 -14.83
C ARG A 39 0.71 12.73 -13.74
N ARG A 40 1.59 13.32 -12.92
CA ARG A 40 2.25 12.61 -11.80
C ARG A 40 1.33 12.44 -10.60
N ASN A 41 0.50 13.45 -10.35
CA ASN A 41 -0.45 13.48 -9.26
C ASN A 41 -1.87 13.40 -9.83
N TRP A 42 -2.74 12.64 -9.17
CA TRP A 42 -4.11 12.41 -9.62
C TRP A 42 -5.14 12.84 -8.57
N GLY A 43 -4.70 13.19 -7.35
CA GLY A 43 -5.59 13.66 -6.30
C GLY A 43 -6.17 15.05 -6.63
N LEU A 44 -7.43 15.29 -6.24
CA LEU A 44 -8.14 16.52 -6.56
C LEU A 44 -7.40 17.76 -6.06
N LYS A 45 -6.84 17.70 -4.85
CA LYS A 45 -6.15 18.84 -4.22
C LYS A 45 -4.82 19.16 -4.87
N GLU A 46 -4.07 18.14 -5.22
CA GLU A 46 -2.82 18.26 -5.96
C GLU A 46 -3.07 18.82 -7.36
N LEU A 47 -4.14 18.38 -8.02
CA LEU A 47 -4.54 18.88 -9.33
C LEU A 47 -5.02 20.32 -9.26
N ALA A 48 -5.81 20.71 -8.25
CA ALA A 48 -6.25 22.08 -8.04
C ALA A 48 -5.04 23.04 -7.87
N LEU A 49 -4.08 22.64 -7.05
CA LEU A 49 -2.85 23.41 -6.85
C LEU A 49 -2.00 23.48 -8.14
N GLU A 50 -1.81 22.35 -8.84
CA GLU A 50 -1.00 22.28 -10.05
C GLU A 50 -1.61 23.07 -11.21
N CYS A 51 -2.94 22.96 -11.40
CA CYS A 51 -3.62 23.53 -12.57
C CYS A 51 -4.08 24.97 -12.37
N PHE A 52 -4.44 25.34 -11.14
CA PHE A 52 -5.05 26.66 -10.85
C PHE A 52 -4.25 27.48 -9.83
N GLY A 53 -3.23 26.88 -9.17
CA GLY A 53 -2.50 27.58 -8.12
C GLY A 53 -3.30 27.77 -6.82
N GLU A 54 -4.40 27.04 -6.65
CA GLU A 54 -5.32 27.17 -5.53
C GLU A 54 -5.22 25.99 -4.57
N GLU A 55 -5.05 26.29 -3.28
CA GLU A 55 -5.01 25.26 -2.23
C GLU A 55 -6.42 24.92 -1.75
N MET A 56 -6.72 23.61 -1.76
CA MET A 56 -7.98 23.10 -1.20
C MET A 56 -7.77 22.62 0.25
N THR A 57 -8.77 22.76 1.09
CA THR A 57 -8.75 22.28 2.48
C THR A 57 -8.57 20.77 2.53
N PRO A 58 -7.53 20.25 3.21
CA PRO A 58 -7.39 18.80 3.39
C PRO A 58 -8.45 18.26 4.37
N ILE A 59 -8.97 17.05 4.10
CA ILE A 59 -9.97 16.41 4.96
C ILE A 59 -9.52 16.26 6.42
N LYS A 60 -8.22 16.08 6.66
CA LYS A 60 -7.63 16.01 8.01
C LYS A 60 -7.85 17.28 8.84
N ASN A 61 -8.07 18.44 8.19
CA ASN A 61 -8.36 19.67 8.89
C ASN A 61 -9.82 19.71 9.40
N LEU A 62 -10.71 18.92 8.79
CA LEU A 62 -12.11 18.80 9.23
C LEU A 62 -12.27 17.73 10.32
N ILE A 63 -11.69 16.55 10.09
CA ILE A 63 -11.92 15.39 10.96
C ILE A 63 -10.78 15.11 11.93
N GLY A 64 -9.64 15.81 11.82
CA GLY A 64 -8.46 15.53 12.65
C GLY A 64 -7.66 14.31 12.20
N THR A 65 -6.75 13.86 13.05
CA THR A 65 -5.88 12.70 12.81
C THR A 65 -5.65 11.89 14.09
N GLY A 66 -5.30 10.60 13.93
CA GLY A 66 -4.93 9.73 15.05
C GLY A 66 -6.09 9.43 16.00
N LYS A 67 -5.82 9.36 17.31
CA LYS A 67 -6.81 8.94 18.31
C LYS A 67 -7.95 9.96 18.55
N SER A 68 -7.77 11.20 18.13
CA SER A 68 -8.77 12.27 18.26
C SER A 68 -9.55 12.52 16.97
N GLN A 69 -9.39 11.64 15.98
CA GLN A 69 -10.12 11.75 14.71
C GLN A 69 -11.61 11.51 14.95
N ILE A 70 -12.42 12.44 14.43
CA ILE A 70 -13.88 12.35 14.42
C ILE A 70 -14.36 11.82 13.06
N THR A 71 -15.63 11.43 12.99
CA THR A 71 -16.26 11.07 11.71
C THR A 71 -16.75 12.33 10.98
N MET A 72 -16.95 12.22 9.65
CA MET A 72 -17.52 13.32 8.88
C MET A 72 -18.94 13.70 9.31
N ALA A 73 -19.69 12.77 9.91
CA ALA A 73 -21.02 13.01 10.48
C ALA A 73 -21.02 13.95 11.71
N GLU A 74 -19.87 14.10 12.37
CA GLU A 74 -19.69 14.97 13.53
C GLU A 74 -19.18 16.38 13.13
N VAL A 75 -18.83 16.59 11.87
CA VAL A 75 -18.45 17.91 11.33
C VAL A 75 -19.70 18.74 11.12
N SER A 76 -19.65 20.05 11.45
CA SER A 76 -20.80 20.93 11.22
C SER A 76 -21.14 21.02 9.74
N ILE A 77 -22.45 21.20 9.44
CA ILE A 77 -22.94 21.26 8.06
C ILE A 77 -22.29 22.42 7.30
N GLU A 78 -22.06 23.55 7.95
CA GLU A 78 -21.44 24.74 7.35
C GLU A 78 -20.04 24.41 6.84
N ILE A 79 -19.20 23.79 7.67
CA ILE A 79 -17.83 23.42 7.31
C ILE A 79 -17.83 22.29 6.26
N ALA A 80 -18.69 21.30 6.44
CA ALA A 80 -18.82 20.18 5.49
C ALA A 80 -19.32 20.64 4.12
N SER A 81 -20.23 21.63 4.07
CA SER A 81 -20.74 22.18 2.80
C SER A 81 -19.69 22.98 2.04
N GLU A 82 -18.88 23.77 2.72
CA GLU A 82 -17.75 24.48 2.09
C GLU A 82 -16.78 23.50 1.46
N TYR A 83 -16.42 22.45 2.18
CA TYR A 83 -15.54 21.40 1.70
C TYR A 83 -16.11 20.68 0.48
N ALA A 84 -17.38 20.22 0.56
CA ALA A 84 -18.02 19.49 -0.52
C ALA A 84 -18.27 20.37 -1.77
N THR A 85 -18.59 21.65 -1.57
CA THR A 85 -18.77 22.61 -2.67
C THR A 85 -17.45 22.84 -3.40
N ALA A 86 -16.33 22.97 -2.66
CA ALA A 86 -15.01 23.10 -3.27
C ALA A 86 -14.64 21.85 -4.08
N ASP A 87 -14.89 20.63 -3.55
CA ASP A 87 -14.62 19.39 -4.28
C ASP A 87 -15.43 19.33 -5.60
N ALA A 88 -16.68 19.79 -5.61
CA ALA A 88 -17.52 19.82 -6.80
C ALA A 88 -17.07 20.90 -7.81
N ASP A 89 -16.75 22.11 -7.35
CA ASP A 89 -16.29 23.23 -8.18
C ASP A 89 -14.98 22.88 -8.90
N PHE A 90 -13.97 22.40 -8.16
CA PHE A 90 -12.70 22.02 -8.75
C PHE A 90 -12.83 20.84 -9.70
N THR A 91 -13.72 19.89 -9.43
CA THR A 91 -13.99 18.78 -10.35
C THR A 91 -14.52 19.30 -11.69
N GLU A 92 -15.44 20.27 -11.68
CA GLU A 92 -15.98 20.84 -12.91
C GLU A 92 -14.94 21.66 -13.67
N ARG A 93 -14.18 22.49 -12.99
CA ARG A 93 -13.10 23.28 -13.59
C ARG A 93 -12.01 22.40 -14.22
N LEU A 94 -11.64 21.29 -13.53
CA LEU A 94 -10.70 20.30 -14.06
C LEU A 94 -11.27 19.55 -15.27
N HIS A 95 -12.57 19.25 -15.28
CA HIS A 95 -13.20 18.62 -16.44
C HIS A 95 -12.99 19.44 -17.70
N GLU A 96 -13.32 20.75 -17.70
CA GLU A 96 -13.19 21.62 -18.87
C GLU A 96 -11.76 21.60 -19.43
N MET A 97 -10.78 21.73 -18.55
CA MET A 97 -9.37 21.72 -18.93
C MET A 97 -8.91 20.36 -19.45
N MET A 98 -9.25 19.29 -18.75
CA MET A 98 -8.78 17.94 -19.10
C MET A 98 -9.45 17.39 -20.35
N GLN A 99 -10.69 17.76 -20.62
CA GLN A 99 -11.33 17.42 -21.89
C GLN A 99 -10.51 17.95 -23.06
N PHE A 100 -10.10 19.23 -23.01
CA PHE A 100 -9.23 19.80 -24.02
C PHE A 100 -7.88 19.09 -24.12
N GLU A 101 -7.26 18.72 -23.00
CA GLU A 101 -6.00 17.97 -23.01
C GLU A 101 -6.12 16.60 -23.67
N LEU A 102 -7.21 15.85 -23.39
CA LEU A 102 -7.48 14.55 -24.01
C LEU A 102 -7.62 14.68 -25.54
N GLU A 103 -8.30 15.74 -26.00
CA GLU A 103 -8.44 16.06 -27.43
C GLU A 103 -7.08 16.36 -28.09
N GLN A 104 -6.27 17.23 -27.47
CA GLN A 104 -4.94 17.57 -27.97
C GLN A 104 -4.01 16.37 -28.08
N LYS A 105 -4.16 15.41 -27.17
CA LYS A 105 -3.37 14.16 -27.14
C LYS A 105 -3.95 13.04 -28.00
N ASN A 106 -5.11 13.26 -28.64
CA ASN A 106 -5.85 12.27 -29.42
C ASN A 106 -6.20 11.00 -28.66
N ILE A 107 -6.53 11.12 -27.37
CA ILE A 107 -6.87 10.00 -26.47
C ILE A 107 -8.32 10.08 -25.97
N SER A 108 -9.14 11.04 -26.41
CA SER A 108 -10.55 11.19 -26.03
C SER A 108 -11.35 9.90 -26.30
N LYS A 109 -11.11 9.25 -27.43
CA LYS A 109 -11.80 8.01 -27.78
C LYS A 109 -11.46 6.86 -26.81
N LEU A 110 -10.21 6.72 -26.39
CA LEU A 110 -9.80 5.74 -25.37
C LEU A 110 -10.51 6.06 -24.05
N PHE A 111 -10.55 7.30 -23.65
CA PHE A 111 -11.21 7.74 -22.43
C PHE A 111 -12.72 7.43 -22.45
N GLU A 112 -13.42 7.80 -23.53
CA GLU A 112 -14.87 7.68 -23.65
C GLU A 112 -15.35 6.24 -23.89
N ASP A 113 -14.64 5.49 -24.74
CA ASP A 113 -15.07 4.15 -25.17
C ASP A 113 -14.58 3.05 -24.22
N VAL A 114 -13.53 3.29 -23.44
CA VAL A 114 -12.90 2.26 -22.58
C VAL A 114 -12.87 2.69 -21.12
N GLU A 115 -12.20 3.78 -20.78
CA GLU A 115 -11.90 4.13 -19.39
C GLU A 115 -13.16 4.46 -18.58
N VAL A 116 -14.02 5.35 -19.11
CA VAL A 116 -15.27 5.72 -18.42
C VAL A 116 -16.22 4.52 -18.31
N PRO A 117 -16.48 3.73 -19.36
CA PRO A 117 -17.31 2.54 -19.27
C PRO A 117 -16.76 1.44 -18.34
N LEU A 118 -15.46 1.38 -18.12
CA LEU A 118 -14.82 0.44 -17.21
C LEU A 118 -15.16 0.71 -15.73
N ILE A 119 -15.37 1.97 -15.35
CA ILE A 119 -15.63 2.36 -13.96
C ILE A 119 -16.82 1.59 -13.34
N PRO A 120 -18.04 1.60 -13.92
CA PRO A 120 -19.17 0.84 -13.34
C PRO A 120 -18.94 -0.67 -13.31
N ILE A 121 -18.12 -1.21 -14.20
CA ILE A 121 -17.75 -2.63 -14.18
C ILE A 121 -16.89 -2.91 -12.95
N LEU A 122 -15.86 -2.08 -12.72
CA LEU A 122 -14.99 -2.22 -11.55
C LEU A 122 -15.76 -2.05 -10.24
N VAL A 123 -16.70 -1.10 -10.17
CA VAL A 123 -17.60 -0.94 -9.02
C VAL A 123 -18.40 -2.22 -8.77
N THR A 124 -18.95 -2.82 -9.81
CA THR A 124 -19.71 -4.07 -9.70
C THR A 124 -18.82 -5.22 -9.22
N MET A 125 -17.60 -5.32 -9.75
CA MET A 125 -16.64 -6.35 -9.32
C MET A 125 -16.27 -6.18 -7.84
N GLN A 126 -15.99 -4.96 -7.39
CA GLN A 126 -15.69 -4.66 -6.00
C GLN A 126 -16.87 -4.97 -5.07
N ARG A 127 -18.09 -4.62 -5.49
CA ARG A 127 -19.30 -4.92 -4.71
C ARG A 127 -19.55 -6.42 -4.58
N ASN A 128 -19.34 -7.18 -5.64
CA ASN A 128 -19.48 -8.63 -5.61
C ASN A 128 -18.43 -9.28 -4.72
N GLY A 129 -17.23 -8.69 -4.64
CA GLY A 129 -16.12 -9.21 -3.88
C GLY A 129 -15.62 -10.56 -4.37
N LEU A 130 -14.74 -11.15 -3.59
CA LEU A 130 -14.23 -12.51 -3.77
C LEU A 130 -14.57 -13.33 -2.54
N LYS A 131 -15.03 -14.55 -2.74
CA LYS A 131 -15.27 -15.49 -1.65
C LYS A 131 -13.93 -16.13 -1.26
N LEU A 132 -13.52 -15.94 -0.04
CA LEU A 132 -12.35 -16.59 0.54
C LEU A 132 -12.76 -17.94 1.16
N ASN A 133 -11.82 -18.88 1.16
CA ASN A 133 -11.95 -20.12 1.91
C ASN A 133 -11.29 -19.91 3.29
N GLU A 134 -12.06 -19.38 4.23
CA GLU A 134 -11.62 -19.05 5.59
C GLU A 134 -10.98 -20.27 6.28
N LYS A 135 -11.59 -21.46 6.14
CA LYS A 135 -11.02 -22.68 6.73
C LYS A 135 -9.63 -22.99 6.20
N LEU A 136 -9.40 -22.81 4.90
CA LEU A 136 -8.08 -23.03 4.30
C LEU A 136 -7.06 -22.01 4.84
N LEU A 137 -7.47 -20.75 5.01
CA LEU A 137 -6.60 -19.71 5.57
C LEU A 137 -6.25 -20.01 7.04
N ASP A 138 -7.21 -20.46 7.84
CA ASP A 138 -7.00 -20.89 9.22
C ASP A 138 -6.00 -22.06 9.29
N ASP A 139 -6.21 -23.10 8.47
CA ASP A 139 -5.32 -24.27 8.41
C ASP A 139 -3.89 -23.85 7.98
N MET A 140 -3.76 -22.94 7.02
CA MET A 140 -2.48 -22.38 6.58
C MET A 140 -1.82 -21.54 7.69
N SER A 141 -2.59 -20.72 8.41
CA SER A 141 -2.10 -19.89 9.52
C SER A 141 -1.50 -20.75 10.63
N ILE A 142 -2.18 -21.86 10.99
CA ILE A 142 -1.69 -22.83 11.99
C ILE A 142 -0.41 -23.51 11.48
N THR A 143 -0.40 -24.00 10.25
CA THR A 143 0.75 -24.70 9.67
C THR A 143 1.99 -23.82 9.62
N ILE A 144 1.85 -22.58 9.11
CA ILE A 144 2.97 -21.65 9.04
C ILE A 144 3.39 -21.20 10.43
N GLY A 145 2.46 -21.06 11.37
CA GLY A 145 2.77 -20.77 12.77
C GLY A 145 3.70 -21.85 13.37
N GLN A 146 3.38 -23.12 13.15
CA GLN A 146 4.23 -24.26 13.60
C GLN A 146 5.63 -24.22 12.95
N GLN A 147 5.71 -23.96 11.65
CA GLN A 147 7.00 -23.84 10.95
C GLN A 147 7.85 -22.69 11.51
N LEU A 148 7.24 -21.53 11.81
CA LEU A 148 7.92 -20.41 12.44
C LEU A 148 8.47 -20.75 13.83
N ASP A 149 7.70 -21.50 14.64
CA ASP A 149 8.14 -21.95 15.95
C ASP A 149 9.26 -22.98 15.85
N GLU A 150 9.21 -23.87 14.88
CA GLU A 150 10.29 -24.84 14.60
C GLU A 150 11.59 -24.14 14.18
N ILE A 151 11.52 -23.18 13.26
CA ILE A 151 12.66 -22.36 12.83
C ILE A 151 13.25 -21.61 14.02
N LYS A 152 12.41 -20.98 14.83
CA LYS A 152 12.82 -20.25 16.02
C LYS A 152 13.52 -21.14 17.02
N SER A 153 12.97 -22.31 17.32
CA SER A 153 13.55 -23.28 18.25
C SER A 153 14.91 -23.81 17.76
N ALA A 154 14.98 -24.18 16.49
CA ALA A 154 16.23 -24.62 15.87
C ALA A 154 17.30 -23.52 15.83
N MET A 155 16.88 -22.25 15.66
CA MET A 155 17.78 -21.09 15.76
C MET A 155 18.36 -20.94 17.17
N PHE A 156 17.52 -21.08 18.21
CA PHE A 156 17.96 -20.96 19.60
C PHE A 156 18.92 -22.12 20.02
N GLU A 157 18.65 -23.32 19.53
CA GLU A 157 19.56 -24.44 19.72
C GLU A 157 20.92 -24.21 19.03
N LEU A 158 20.89 -23.69 17.80
CA LEU A 158 22.09 -23.42 17.01
C LEU A 158 22.96 -22.31 17.63
N ILE A 159 22.33 -21.26 18.16
CA ILE A 159 23.01 -20.10 18.76
C ILE A 159 23.35 -20.35 20.24
N GLY A 160 22.53 -21.12 20.96
CA GLY A 160 22.71 -21.42 22.39
C GLY A 160 21.98 -20.45 23.34
N HIS A 161 21.23 -19.47 22.82
CA HIS A 161 20.40 -18.58 23.62
C HIS A 161 19.20 -18.04 22.82
N GLU A 162 18.20 -17.51 23.54
CA GLU A 162 17.02 -16.90 22.96
C GLU A 162 17.29 -15.43 22.55
N PHE A 163 16.68 -15.02 21.45
CA PHE A 163 16.68 -13.64 20.98
C PHE A 163 15.44 -13.36 20.14
N ASN A 164 15.13 -12.06 19.88
CA ASN A 164 13.98 -11.69 19.07
C ASN A 164 14.37 -11.55 17.59
N LEU A 165 13.97 -12.52 16.76
CA LEU A 165 14.17 -12.53 15.31
C LEU A 165 13.53 -11.31 14.59
N ASN A 166 12.54 -10.67 15.20
CA ASN A 166 11.89 -9.47 14.65
C ASN A 166 12.55 -8.17 15.12
N SER A 167 13.60 -8.23 15.96
CA SER A 167 14.35 -7.06 16.41
C SER A 167 15.58 -6.81 15.54
N PRO A 168 15.60 -5.75 14.71
CA PRO A 168 16.76 -5.40 13.88
C PRO A 168 18.04 -5.22 14.71
N LYS A 169 17.91 -4.71 15.96
CA LYS A 169 19.03 -4.49 16.86
C LYS A 169 19.65 -5.82 17.33
N GLN A 170 18.82 -6.75 17.79
CA GLN A 170 19.31 -8.06 18.26
C GLN A 170 19.86 -8.89 17.10
N LEU A 171 19.24 -8.85 15.93
CA LEU A 171 19.79 -9.47 14.73
C LEU A 171 21.13 -8.87 14.30
N SER A 172 21.27 -7.55 14.37
CA SER A 172 22.55 -6.90 14.07
C SER A 172 23.65 -7.34 15.05
N GLU A 173 23.33 -7.46 16.34
CA GLU A 173 24.25 -7.93 17.37
C GLU A 173 24.68 -9.39 17.14
N LEU A 174 23.71 -10.28 16.85
CA LEU A 174 23.97 -11.65 16.50
C LEU A 174 24.88 -11.79 15.28
N LEU A 175 24.51 -11.14 14.17
CA LEU A 175 25.19 -11.33 12.89
C LEU A 175 26.61 -10.72 12.89
N PHE A 176 26.77 -9.51 13.42
CA PHE A 176 28.01 -8.75 13.26
C PHE A 176 28.92 -8.81 14.48
N SER A 177 28.39 -9.07 15.69
CA SER A 177 29.20 -9.12 16.91
C SER A 177 29.47 -10.55 17.37
N GLU A 178 28.48 -11.46 17.27
CA GLU A 178 28.61 -12.83 17.74
C GLU A 178 29.13 -13.77 16.64
N LEU A 179 28.57 -13.67 15.42
CA LEU A 179 28.96 -14.51 14.29
C LEU A 179 30.09 -13.91 13.43
N ASN A 180 30.56 -12.70 13.76
CA ASN A 180 31.64 -11.98 13.07
C ASN A 180 31.46 -11.86 11.55
N LEU A 181 30.20 -11.68 11.09
CA LEU A 181 29.93 -11.48 9.68
C LEU A 181 30.40 -10.10 9.22
N PRO A 182 30.85 -9.96 7.97
CA PRO A 182 31.25 -8.68 7.41
C PRO A 182 30.06 -7.74 7.29
N THR A 183 30.26 -6.46 7.54
CA THR A 183 29.19 -5.46 7.44
C THR A 183 29.00 -5.01 6.01
N THR A 184 27.75 -5.06 5.48
CA THR A 184 27.45 -4.67 4.10
C THR A 184 27.02 -3.20 4.01
N ARG A 185 26.08 -2.75 4.83
CA ARG A 185 25.52 -1.39 4.82
C ARG A 185 25.39 -0.82 6.23
N LYS A 186 25.67 0.48 6.39
CA LYS A 186 25.40 1.22 7.64
C LYS A 186 24.07 1.96 7.55
N THR A 187 23.32 1.92 8.64
CA THR A 187 22.13 2.75 8.87
C THR A 187 22.42 3.77 9.99
N LYS A 188 21.50 4.70 10.24
CA LYS A 188 21.64 5.67 11.35
C LYS A 188 21.71 4.99 12.73
N SER A 189 21.21 3.78 12.87
CA SER A 189 21.10 3.03 14.14
C SER A 189 22.01 1.81 14.23
N GLY A 190 22.92 1.59 13.26
CA GLY A 190 23.82 0.43 13.23
C GLY A 190 23.98 -0.18 11.85
N HIS A 191 24.26 -1.48 11.77
CA HIS A 191 24.37 -2.20 10.50
C HIS A 191 22.99 -2.66 10.03
N SER A 192 22.75 -2.57 8.71
CA SER A 192 21.47 -3.03 8.14
C SER A 192 21.33 -4.53 8.23
N THR A 193 20.14 -4.96 8.59
CA THR A 193 19.69 -6.35 8.56
C THR A 193 18.48 -6.51 7.64
N ASP A 194 18.28 -5.60 6.64
CA ASP A 194 17.20 -5.74 5.66
C ASP A 194 17.43 -6.96 4.74
N ALA A 195 16.41 -7.32 3.96
CA ALA A 195 16.47 -8.52 3.11
C ALA A 195 17.66 -8.47 2.14
N GLN A 196 17.93 -7.29 1.55
CA GLN A 196 19.04 -7.15 0.61
C GLN A 196 20.39 -7.29 1.31
N ALA A 197 20.55 -6.74 2.52
CA ALA A 197 21.79 -6.88 3.28
C ALA A 197 22.06 -8.35 3.69
N LEU A 198 21.02 -9.12 3.99
CA LEU A 198 21.15 -10.54 4.31
C LEU A 198 21.49 -11.37 3.07
N GLU A 199 20.90 -11.08 1.92
CA GLU A 199 21.25 -11.72 0.65
C GLU A 199 22.68 -11.38 0.22
N ASP A 200 23.11 -10.14 0.39
CA ASP A 200 24.49 -9.73 0.12
C ASP A 200 25.48 -10.51 1.02
N LEU A 201 25.15 -10.71 2.31
CA LEU A 201 25.93 -11.54 3.24
C LEU A 201 26.02 -13.00 2.80
N LYS A 202 24.91 -13.57 2.32
CA LYS A 202 24.89 -14.93 1.80
C LYS A 202 25.82 -15.09 0.60
N VAL A 203 25.81 -14.13 -0.33
CA VAL A 203 26.72 -14.12 -1.49
C VAL A 203 28.21 -14.05 -1.05
N ILE A 204 28.52 -13.27 0.00
CA ILE A 204 29.88 -13.18 0.54
C ILE A 204 30.32 -14.53 1.13
N LEU A 205 29.44 -15.20 1.88
CA LEU A 205 29.74 -16.52 2.44
C LEU A 205 29.91 -17.59 1.35
N ASP A 206 29.07 -17.58 0.32
CA ASP A 206 29.14 -18.51 -0.81
C ASP A 206 30.47 -18.39 -1.60
N ARG A 207 31.06 -17.19 -1.65
CA ARG A 207 32.35 -16.94 -2.29
C ARG A 207 33.56 -17.33 -1.43
N GLY A 208 33.35 -17.64 -0.16
CA GLY A 208 34.44 -17.90 0.77
C GLY A 208 35.25 -16.68 1.18
N ASP A 209 34.71 -15.47 0.94
CA ASP A 209 35.39 -14.19 1.20
C ASP A 209 35.42 -13.84 2.71
N SER A 210 34.92 -14.71 3.58
CA SER A 210 34.79 -14.48 5.02
C SER A 210 35.45 -15.58 5.81
N GLN A 211 36.79 -15.57 5.88
CA GLN A 211 37.58 -16.63 6.56
C GLN A 211 37.42 -16.63 8.09
N ASP A 212 37.01 -15.52 8.70
CA ASP A 212 36.87 -15.34 10.15
C ASP A 212 35.41 -15.48 10.64
N SER A 213 34.45 -15.81 9.74
CA SER A 213 33.06 -15.99 10.14
C SER A 213 32.81 -17.34 10.83
N ASP A 214 31.89 -17.34 11.79
CA ASP A 214 31.45 -18.55 12.47
C ASP A 214 30.90 -19.57 11.46
N PRO A 215 31.28 -20.86 11.57
CA PRO A 215 30.76 -21.90 10.66
C PRO A 215 29.23 -22.03 10.64
N ARG A 216 28.54 -21.59 11.69
CA ARG A 216 27.06 -21.56 11.76
C ARG A 216 26.39 -20.45 10.93
N SER A 217 27.16 -19.47 10.49
CA SER A 217 26.67 -18.24 9.85
C SER A 217 25.77 -18.49 8.65
N TYR A 218 26.11 -19.43 7.81
CA TYR A 218 25.33 -19.78 6.61
C TYR A 218 23.95 -20.34 6.98
N GLU A 219 23.89 -21.25 7.93
CA GLU A 219 22.63 -21.84 8.39
C GLU A 219 21.76 -20.78 9.09
N VAL A 220 22.37 -19.95 9.93
CA VAL A 220 21.68 -18.84 10.61
C VAL A 220 21.04 -17.88 9.61
N LEU A 221 21.78 -17.45 8.59
CA LEU A 221 21.27 -16.55 7.55
C LEU A 221 20.08 -17.16 6.79
N ASN A 222 20.19 -18.42 6.38
CA ASN A 222 19.09 -19.11 5.69
C ASN A 222 17.84 -19.18 6.56
N ARG A 223 17.96 -19.51 7.84
CA ARG A 223 16.82 -19.57 8.76
C ARG A 223 16.21 -18.21 9.04
N ILE A 224 17.01 -17.14 9.10
CA ILE A 224 16.48 -15.76 9.23
C ILE A 224 15.67 -15.37 7.99
N LEU A 225 16.18 -15.66 6.79
CA LEU A 225 15.49 -15.37 5.54
C LEU A 225 14.17 -16.15 5.44
N GLU A 226 14.21 -17.46 5.70
CA GLU A 226 13.02 -18.32 5.73
C GLU A 226 11.98 -17.85 6.76
N HIS A 227 12.40 -17.54 7.98
CA HIS A 227 11.53 -17.00 9.02
C HIS A 227 10.85 -15.70 8.56
N ARG A 228 11.58 -14.80 7.92
CA ARG A 228 11.02 -13.54 7.42
C ARG A 228 10.01 -13.73 6.30
N GLU A 229 10.30 -14.62 5.36
CA GLU A 229 9.40 -14.96 4.27
C GLU A 229 8.09 -15.53 4.81
N LEU A 230 8.15 -16.54 5.65
CA LEU A 230 6.98 -17.16 6.28
C LEU A 230 6.21 -16.18 7.17
N SER A 231 6.92 -15.36 7.95
CA SER A 231 6.28 -14.32 8.78
C SER A 231 5.52 -13.29 7.93
N LYS A 232 6.08 -12.88 6.79
CA LYS A 232 5.42 -11.96 5.87
C LYS A 232 4.20 -12.61 5.21
N ILE A 233 4.33 -13.86 4.75
CA ILE A 233 3.21 -14.60 4.18
C ILE A 233 2.08 -14.70 5.20
N LYS A 234 2.40 -15.12 6.43
CA LYS A 234 1.41 -15.24 7.52
C LYS A 234 0.72 -13.91 7.82
N SER A 235 1.49 -12.90 8.18
CA SER A 235 0.93 -11.63 8.69
C SER A 235 0.27 -10.76 7.63
N THR A 236 0.75 -10.82 6.37
CA THR A 236 0.30 -9.91 5.31
C THR A 236 -0.78 -10.52 4.42
N TYR A 237 -0.72 -11.83 4.18
CA TYR A 237 -1.58 -12.48 3.19
C TYR A 237 -2.54 -13.52 3.79
N ILE A 238 -2.29 -14.02 5.00
CA ILE A 238 -3.15 -15.04 5.61
C ILE A 238 -3.96 -14.43 6.75
N ASP A 239 -3.28 -13.90 7.77
CA ASP A 239 -3.95 -13.38 8.97
C ASP A 239 -4.63 -12.01 8.72
N ALA A 240 -4.33 -11.33 7.62
CA ALA A 240 -4.92 -10.04 7.27
C ALA A 240 -6.20 -10.15 6.43
N LEU A 241 -6.50 -11.32 5.88
CA LEU A 241 -7.70 -11.63 5.09
C LEU A 241 -8.76 -12.31 5.94
#